data_f5c79dc82421414799825bbae81a05de
#
_entry.id   f5c79dc82421414799825bbae81a05de
#
_cell.length_a   1.000
_cell.length_b   1.000
_cell.length_c   1.000
_cell.angle_alpha   90.00
_cell.angle_beta   90.00
_cell.angle_gamma   90.00
#
_symmetry.space_group_name_H-M   'P 1'
#
loop_
_entity.id
_entity.type
_entity.pdbx_description
1 polymer ?
#
loop_
_entity_poly.entity_id
_entity_poly.type
_entity_poly.pdbx_seq_one_letter_code
_entity_poly.pdbx_strand_id
1 'polypeptide(L)'
;MNAMKTEQVRQVRRAALAAGVGAVLVVGVLVFVPDKDEGSPPAAGPEARALAAADAGAPASPADLTALVHDKETRVREHPADDQAWAVLGSAYVESGKRRADPAFYPKAEQALRRSLKVRTAARGNTEALVGLGALANARNDFATAKKWGEQVGARQPKQWDAYPVLIDAYDGLGDYPAAGKALDKLTKLRSGTQVLARSAGVFRTRGWREDAAAKATEAVERATSPTEKAAALHELGELAWERGEPKEALAHYDAALQAAKDHHPSLAGRARALAALGRTDEAYGAYQSAIARLPLPEYSLELGELYDAAGLDGDARSQYAALRSQVARAQRNGVDEELVLGRYESDHGDPQAAVDRLTAEWGRGHHSVEMADALGWALFRAGDATRALPYATKATDKGPLSALFAYHRGEIERTLGMTGPARRHIDQALRTNPHFSPLLAPRAREAREALGQPAAGGPADMSGDSGDTSAGTADTGTGGAPGNAAPPGAAA
;
A
#
# COMPACT_ATOMS: atom_id res chain seq x y z
N MET A 1 -16.73 -22.34 58.20
CA MET A 1 -15.70 -22.06 57.20
C MET A 1 -15.77 -23.00 55.98
N ASN A 2 -16.76 -23.89 55.86
CA ASN A 2 -16.90 -24.81 54.71
C ASN A 2 -18.08 -24.52 53.77
N ALA A 3 -18.93 -23.55 54.06
CA ALA A 3 -20.07 -23.19 53.19
C ALA A 3 -19.72 -22.16 52.11
N MET A 4 -18.70 -21.30 52.33
CA MET A 4 -18.28 -20.28 51.36
C MET A 4 -17.41 -20.81 50.22
N LYS A 5 -16.77 -21.97 50.37
CA LYS A 5 -15.95 -22.56 49.29
C LYS A 5 -16.80 -23.30 48.24
N THR A 6 -17.99 -23.72 48.61
CA THR A 6 -18.88 -24.49 47.71
C THR A 6 -19.65 -23.55 46.75
N GLU A 7 -19.87 -22.31 47.15
CA GLU A 7 -20.59 -21.34 46.31
C GLU A 7 -19.67 -20.67 45.23
N GLN A 8 -18.40 -20.45 45.58
CA GLN A 8 -17.44 -19.98 44.57
C GLN A 8 -17.16 -20.98 43.46
N VAL A 9 -17.15 -22.27 43.78
CA VAL A 9 -16.97 -23.33 42.76
C VAL A 9 -18.22 -23.48 41.87
N ARG A 10 -19.42 -23.14 42.38
CA ARG A 10 -20.67 -23.15 41.58
C ARG A 10 -20.78 -21.90 40.68
N GLN A 11 -20.28 -20.76 41.08
CA GLN A 11 -20.28 -19.56 40.24
C GLN A 11 -19.27 -19.65 39.08
N VAL A 12 -18.09 -20.25 39.27
CA VAL A 12 -17.11 -20.48 38.20
C VAL A 12 -17.62 -21.52 37.19
N ARG A 13 -18.44 -22.48 37.62
CA ARG A 13 -19.06 -23.46 36.69
C ARG A 13 -20.26 -22.92 35.89
N ARG A 14 -20.89 -21.81 36.32
CA ARG A 14 -22.00 -21.18 35.58
C ARG A 14 -21.55 -20.09 34.62
N ALA A 15 -20.30 -19.54 34.76
CA ALA A 15 -19.71 -18.60 33.83
C ALA A 15 -19.03 -19.27 32.62
N ALA A 16 -18.84 -20.58 32.63
CA ALA A 16 -18.23 -21.37 31.53
C ALA A 16 -19.21 -21.93 30.51
N LEU A 17 -20.52 -21.65 30.64
CA LEU A 17 -21.59 -22.22 29.80
C LEU A 17 -22.33 -21.19 28.93
N ALA A 18 -21.85 -19.93 28.83
CA ALA A 18 -22.49 -18.89 28.06
C ALA A 18 -21.60 -18.26 26.96
N ALA A 19 -20.47 -18.90 26.60
CA ALA A 19 -19.58 -18.43 25.52
C ALA A 19 -19.23 -19.58 24.58
N GLY A 20 -20.22 -20.20 23.98
CA GLY A 20 -19.99 -21.36 23.12
C GLY A 20 -21.11 -21.58 22.11
N VAL A 21 -21.26 -20.66 21.16
CA VAL A 21 -21.94 -20.97 19.89
C VAL A 21 -21.23 -20.13 18.81
N GLY A 22 -20.40 -20.78 18.00
CA GLY A 22 -19.85 -20.13 16.81
C GLY A 22 -18.48 -20.60 16.34
N ALA A 23 -18.09 -21.86 16.58
CA ALA A 23 -17.02 -22.49 15.82
C ALA A 23 -17.28 -23.98 15.77
N VAL A 24 -17.95 -24.42 14.74
CA VAL A 24 -17.97 -25.86 14.42
C VAL A 24 -16.67 -26.18 13.70
N LEU A 25 -15.62 -26.36 14.48
CA LEU A 25 -14.49 -27.18 14.12
C LEU A 25 -14.91 -28.61 14.15
N VAL A 26 -14.84 -29.31 13.04
CA VAL A 26 -14.84 -30.78 13.02
C VAL A 26 -13.51 -31.21 13.65
N VAL A 27 -13.50 -31.28 14.99
CA VAL A 27 -12.49 -32.02 15.74
C VAL A 27 -12.87 -33.49 15.62
N GLY A 28 -12.17 -34.21 14.76
CA GLY A 28 -12.17 -35.66 14.81
C GLY A 28 -11.81 -36.10 16.22
N VAL A 29 -12.70 -36.85 16.84
CA VAL A 29 -12.51 -37.49 18.16
C VAL A 29 -11.29 -38.39 18.06
N LEU A 30 -10.11 -37.90 18.47
CA LEU A 30 -8.96 -38.71 18.80
C LEU A 30 -9.24 -39.31 20.17
N VAL A 31 -9.59 -40.60 20.19
CA VAL A 31 -9.62 -41.43 21.42
C VAL A 31 -8.19 -41.43 21.97
N PHE A 32 -7.96 -40.73 23.05
CA PHE A 32 -6.71 -40.77 23.80
C PHE A 32 -6.60 -42.15 24.46
N VAL A 33 -5.73 -43.00 23.95
CA VAL A 33 -5.10 -44.08 24.68
C VAL A 33 -3.81 -43.50 25.24
N PRO A 34 -3.59 -43.48 26.55
CA PRO A 34 -2.35 -42.95 27.11
C PRO A 34 -1.23 -44.01 26.91
N ASP A 35 -0.48 -43.89 25.84
CA ASP A 35 0.80 -44.57 25.71
C ASP A 35 1.91 -43.61 26.20
N LYS A 36 2.73 -44.10 27.10
CA LYS A 36 3.83 -43.39 27.73
C LYS A 36 5.02 -43.33 26.79
N ASP A 37 4.99 -42.37 25.84
CA ASP A 37 6.19 -41.84 25.23
C ASP A 37 5.91 -40.39 24.94
N GLU A 38 6.67 -39.49 25.62
CA GLU A 38 6.61 -38.04 25.44
C GLU A 38 7.20 -37.62 24.07
N GLY A 39 6.54 -38.01 23.00
CA GLY A 39 6.77 -37.48 21.68
C GLY A 39 5.93 -36.22 21.49
N SER A 40 6.57 -35.12 21.11
CA SER A 40 5.85 -33.92 20.65
C SER A 40 4.74 -34.31 19.67
N PRO A 41 3.53 -33.72 19.74
CA PRO A 41 2.47 -34.05 18.81
C PRO A 41 2.97 -33.87 17.36
N PRO A 42 2.57 -34.78 16.44
CA PRO A 42 3.05 -34.73 15.06
C PRO A 42 2.77 -33.33 14.47
N ALA A 43 3.76 -32.78 13.78
CA ALA A 43 3.64 -31.47 13.16
C ALA A 43 2.40 -31.44 12.24
N ALA A 44 1.62 -30.35 12.31
CA ALA A 44 0.43 -30.18 11.48
C ALA A 44 0.76 -30.38 9.99
N GLY A 45 -0.09 -31.10 9.28
CA GLY A 45 0.08 -31.35 7.84
C GLY A 45 0.05 -30.03 7.03
N PRO A 46 0.51 -30.05 5.78
CA PRO A 46 0.59 -28.83 4.94
C PRO A 46 -0.74 -28.09 4.81
N GLU A 47 -1.84 -28.82 4.63
CA GLU A 47 -3.19 -28.25 4.56
C GLU A 47 -3.57 -27.52 5.86
N ALA A 48 -3.38 -28.18 7.00
CA ALA A 48 -3.70 -27.61 8.31
C ALA A 48 -2.87 -26.36 8.60
N ARG A 49 -1.59 -26.33 8.16
CA ARG A 49 -0.74 -25.13 8.26
C ARG A 49 -1.24 -24.01 7.35
N ALA A 50 -1.68 -24.32 6.12
CA ALA A 50 -2.23 -23.33 5.21
C ALA A 50 -3.53 -22.70 5.77
N LEU A 51 -4.42 -23.54 6.34
CA LEU A 51 -5.66 -23.06 6.98
C LEU A 51 -5.34 -22.22 8.23
N ALA A 52 -4.42 -22.67 9.08
CA ALA A 52 -4.00 -21.91 10.26
C ALA A 52 -3.37 -20.58 9.89
N ALA A 53 -2.59 -20.52 8.80
CA ALA A 53 -2.06 -19.27 8.27
C ALA A 53 -3.18 -18.34 7.80
N ALA A 54 -4.16 -18.84 7.05
CA ALA A 54 -5.32 -18.07 6.61
C ALA A 54 -6.14 -17.55 7.80
N ASP A 55 -6.40 -18.38 8.80
CA ASP A 55 -7.09 -17.98 10.04
C ASP A 55 -6.29 -16.95 10.82
N ALA A 56 -4.96 -17.01 10.78
CA ALA A 56 -4.09 -16.00 11.35
C ALA A 56 -4.03 -14.71 10.51
N GLY A 57 -4.62 -14.69 9.30
CA GLY A 57 -4.47 -13.60 8.33
C GLY A 57 -3.06 -13.54 7.74
N ALA A 58 -2.26 -14.58 7.96
CA ALA A 58 -0.89 -14.68 7.48
C ALA A 58 -0.82 -15.39 6.12
N PRO A 59 0.20 -15.09 5.32
CA PRO A 59 0.38 -15.79 4.06
C PRO A 59 0.86 -17.24 4.28
N ALA A 60 0.15 -18.23 3.71
CA ALA A 60 0.61 -19.63 3.72
C ALA A 60 1.90 -19.80 2.91
N SER A 61 2.71 -20.82 3.21
CA SER A 61 3.87 -21.14 2.35
C SER A 61 3.41 -21.63 0.96
N PRO A 62 4.21 -21.47 -0.12
CA PRO A 62 3.83 -21.97 -1.44
C PRO A 62 3.54 -23.47 -1.48
N ALA A 63 4.28 -24.25 -0.70
CA ALA A 63 4.08 -25.71 -0.62
C ALA A 63 2.76 -26.05 0.10
N ASP A 64 2.49 -25.41 1.23
CA ASP A 64 1.25 -25.63 2.00
C ASP A 64 0.03 -25.17 1.20
N LEU A 65 0.15 -24.04 0.46
CA LEU A 65 -0.92 -23.55 -0.41
C LEU A 65 -1.21 -24.53 -1.57
N THR A 66 -0.17 -25.11 -2.16
CA THR A 66 -0.34 -26.13 -3.20
C THR A 66 -1.04 -27.38 -2.67
N ALA A 67 -0.68 -27.83 -1.47
CA ALA A 67 -1.33 -28.98 -0.82
C ALA A 67 -2.80 -28.67 -0.50
N LEU A 68 -3.11 -27.46 0.00
CA LEU A 68 -4.49 -27.03 0.27
C LEU A 68 -5.34 -27.03 -1.01
N VAL A 69 -4.82 -26.48 -2.11
CA VAL A 69 -5.51 -26.48 -3.40
C VAL A 69 -5.83 -27.91 -3.83
N HIS A 70 -4.84 -28.81 -3.80
CA HIS A 70 -5.02 -30.21 -4.20
C HIS A 70 -6.07 -30.95 -3.34
N ASP A 71 -6.00 -30.75 -2.03
CA ASP A 71 -7.00 -31.34 -1.10
C ASP A 71 -8.41 -30.83 -1.40
N LYS A 72 -8.57 -29.50 -1.54
CA LYS A 72 -9.89 -28.92 -1.79
C LYS A 72 -10.44 -29.26 -3.18
N GLU A 73 -9.58 -29.37 -4.21
CA GLU A 73 -9.98 -29.88 -5.53
C GLU A 73 -10.52 -31.33 -5.44
N THR A 74 -9.90 -32.17 -4.64
CA THR A 74 -10.37 -33.55 -4.39
C THR A 74 -11.69 -33.52 -3.63
N ARG A 75 -11.74 -32.77 -2.54
CA ARG A 75 -12.95 -32.66 -1.68
C ARG A 75 -14.19 -32.20 -2.46
N VAL A 76 -14.06 -31.16 -3.33
CA VAL A 76 -15.22 -30.67 -4.10
C VAL A 76 -15.65 -31.61 -5.24
N ARG A 77 -14.76 -32.49 -5.72
CA ARG A 77 -15.13 -33.54 -6.66
C ARG A 77 -15.98 -34.63 -5.99
N GLU A 78 -15.57 -35.06 -4.78
CA GLU A 78 -16.27 -36.08 -4.00
C GLU A 78 -17.55 -35.51 -3.36
N HIS A 79 -17.53 -34.26 -2.94
CA HIS A 79 -18.62 -33.59 -2.23
C HIS A 79 -19.00 -32.25 -2.90
N PRO A 80 -19.63 -32.26 -4.09
CA PRO A 80 -19.93 -31.05 -4.86
C PRO A 80 -20.94 -30.10 -4.21
N ALA A 81 -21.59 -30.53 -3.13
CA ALA A 81 -22.49 -29.74 -2.30
C ALA A 81 -21.82 -29.11 -1.06
N ASP A 82 -20.49 -29.27 -0.90
CA ASP A 82 -19.72 -28.67 0.20
C ASP A 82 -19.37 -27.22 -0.17
N ASP A 83 -20.21 -26.27 0.23
CA ASP A 83 -20.03 -24.84 -0.08
C ASP A 83 -18.78 -24.26 0.58
N GLN A 84 -18.40 -24.72 1.76
CA GLN A 84 -17.22 -24.29 2.46
C GLN A 84 -15.94 -24.73 1.74
N ALA A 85 -15.88 -25.98 1.28
CA ALA A 85 -14.74 -26.46 0.50
C ALA A 85 -14.56 -25.64 -0.80
N TRP A 86 -15.66 -25.28 -1.47
CA TRP A 86 -15.63 -24.40 -2.63
C TRP A 86 -15.13 -22.99 -2.30
N ALA A 87 -15.54 -22.39 -1.16
CA ALA A 87 -15.09 -21.07 -0.75
C ALA A 87 -13.59 -21.06 -0.43
N VAL A 88 -13.11 -22.07 0.32
CA VAL A 88 -11.68 -22.22 0.64
C VAL A 88 -10.85 -22.43 -0.63
N LEU A 89 -11.30 -23.31 -1.55
CA LEU A 89 -10.62 -23.53 -2.83
C LEU A 89 -10.50 -22.24 -3.65
N GLY A 90 -11.57 -21.46 -3.73
CA GLY A 90 -11.57 -20.20 -4.43
C GLY A 90 -10.59 -19.18 -3.84
N SER A 91 -10.58 -19.05 -2.51
CA SER A 91 -9.63 -18.18 -1.81
C SER A 91 -8.17 -18.65 -1.97
N ALA A 92 -7.94 -19.96 -1.95
CA ALA A 92 -6.62 -20.54 -2.20
C ALA A 92 -6.13 -20.28 -3.63
N TYR A 93 -7.03 -20.29 -4.62
CA TYR A 93 -6.68 -19.87 -5.99
C TYR A 93 -6.35 -18.39 -6.09
N VAL A 94 -7.08 -17.49 -5.41
CA VAL A 94 -6.73 -16.05 -5.35
C VAL A 94 -5.31 -15.87 -4.83
N GLU A 95 -5.01 -16.50 -3.69
CA GLU A 95 -3.68 -16.39 -3.07
C GLU A 95 -2.59 -17.01 -3.96
N SER A 96 -2.88 -18.13 -4.64
CA SER A 96 -1.95 -18.75 -5.60
C SER A 96 -1.65 -17.83 -6.78
N GLY A 97 -2.67 -17.16 -7.31
CA GLY A 97 -2.53 -16.19 -8.40
C GLY A 97 -1.64 -15.01 -8.00
N LYS A 98 -1.87 -14.44 -6.83
CA LYS A 98 -1.07 -13.34 -6.29
C LYS A 98 0.40 -13.71 -6.10
N ARG A 99 0.65 -14.86 -5.45
CA ARG A 99 2.02 -15.29 -5.12
C ARG A 99 2.87 -15.71 -6.29
N ARG A 100 2.25 -16.13 -7.39
CA ARG A 100 2.94 -16.61 -8.59
C ARG A 100 2.93 -15.58 -9.73
N ALA A 101 2.29 -14.40 -9.54
CA ALA A 101 1.90 -13.49 -10.61
C ALA A 101 1.29 -14.25 -11.79
N ASP A 102 0.44 -15.25 -11.48
CA ASP A 102 -0.23 -16.05 -12.48
C ASP A 102 -1.74 -15.76 -12.48
N PRO A 103 -2.19 -14.81 -13.31
CA PRO A 103 -3.59 -14.43 -13.35
C PRO A 103 -4.51 -15.54 -13.87
N ALA A 104 -3.96 -16.64 -14.44
CA ALA A 104 -4.74 -17.80 -14.88
C ALA A 104 -5.47 -18.52 -13.72
N PHE A 105 -5.07 -18.29 -12.47
CA PHE A 105 -5.80 -18.77 -11.30
C PHE A 105 -7.11 -17.99 -11.03
N TYR A 106 -7.23 -16.74 -11.47
CA TYR A 106 -8.37 -15.89 -11.13
C TYR A 106 -9.71 -16.36 -11.74
N PRO A 107 -9.79 -16.81 -12.99
CA PRO A 107 -11.02 -17.43 -13.51
C PRO A 107 -11.42 -18.69 -12.71
N LYS A 108 -10.46 -19.52 -12.27
CA LYS A 108 -10.72 -20.70 -11.44
C LYS A 108 -11.24 -20.29 -10.05
N ALA A 109 -10.63 -19.26 -9.45
CA ALA A 109 -11.09 -18.70 -8.19
C ALA A 109 -12.54 -18.21 -8.29
N GLU A 110 -12.87 -17.46 -9.32
CA GLU A 110 -14.22 -16.97 -9.55
C GLU A 110 -15.23 -18.09 -9.70
N GLN A 111 -14.90 -19.12 -10.50
CA GLN A 111 -15.76 -20.28 -10.67
C GLN A 111 -16.04 -20.99 -9.34
N ALA A 112 -15.00 -21.22 -8.53
CA ALA A 112 -15.13 -21.90 -7.23
C ALA A 112 -15.99 -21.07 -6.26
N LEU A 113 -15.70 -19.76 -6.11
CA LEU A 113 -16.44 -18.88 -5.22
C LEU A 113 -17.91 -18.72 -5.63
N ARG A 114 -18.18 -18.57 -6.93
CA ARG A 114 -19.56 -18.54 -7.44
C ARG A 114 -20.27 -19.90 -7.27
N ARG A 115 -19.55 -21.03 -7.35
CA ARG A 115 -20.11 -22.34 -7.07
C ARG A 115 -20.48 -22.47 -5.60
N SER A 116 -19.64 -22.03 -4.68
CA SER A 116 -19.94 -21.94 -3.26
C SER A 116 -21.27 -21.19 -3.01
N LEU A 117 -21.44 -20.01 -3.61
CA LEU A 117 -22.68 -19.22 -3.48
C LEU A 117 -23.92 -19.87 -4.12
N LYS A 118 -23.75 -20.73 -5.12
CA LYS A 118 -24.86 -21.51 -5.70
C LYS A 118 -25.29 -22.63 -4.76
N VAL A 119 -24.38 -23.24 -4.02
CA VAL A 119 -24.70 -24.29 -3.05
C VAL A 119 -25.37 -23.68 -1.82
N ARG A 120 -24.76 -22.67 -1.23
CA ARG A 120 -25.31 -21.90 -0.11
C ARG A 120 -25.21 -20.41 -0.39
N THR A 121 -26.34 -19.74 -0.46
CA THR A 121 -26.36 -18.30 -0.80
C THR A 121 -25.86 -17.44 0.37
N ALA A 122 -25.42 -16.22 0.06
CA ALA A 122 -25.05 -15.23 1.06
C ALA A 122 -26.19 -14.93 2.06
N ALA A 123 -27.45 -14.97 1.62
CA ALA A 123 -28.62 -14.79 2.47
C ALA A 123 -28.75 -15.95 3.50
N ARG A 124 -28.18 -17.11 3.22
CA ARG A 124 -28.12 -18.25 4.12
C ARG A 124 -26.80 -18.31 4.92
N GLY A 125 -26.04 -17.20 4.97
CA GLY A 125 -24.84 -17.05 5.80
C GLY A 125 -23.51 -17.42 5.13
N ASN A 126 -23.46 -17.62 3.81
CA ASN A 126 -22.19 -17.88 3.11
C ASN A 126 -21.48 -16.55 2.83
N THR A 127 -20.82 -16.01 3.86
CA THR A 127 -20.05 -14.76 3.77
C THR A 127 -18.60 -15.00 3.39
N GLU A 128 -18.05 -16.19 3.62
CA GLU A 128 -16.70 -16.59 3.23
C GLU A 128 -16.50 -16.49 1.72
N ALA A 129 -17.46 -16.94 0.93
CA ALA A 129 -17.40 -16.80 -0.52
C ALA A 129 -17.47 -15.33 -0.98
N LEU A 130 -18.18 -14.44 -0.25
CA LEU A 130 -18.20 -13.02 -0.53
C LEU A 130 -16.85 -12.36 -0.22
N VAL A 131 -16.20 -12.71 0.90
CA VAL A 131 -14.84 -12.26 1.22
C VAL A 131 -13.87 -12.69 0.13
N GLY A 132 -13.93 -13.96 -0.28
CA GLY A 132 -13.12 -14.49 -1.39
C GLY A 132 -13.33 -13.74 -2.70
N LEU A 133 -14.59 -13.41 -3.07
CA LEU A 133 -14.90 -12.61 -4.26
C LEU A 133 -14.39 -11.17 -4.13
N GLY A 134 -14.43 -10.59 -2.94
CA GLY A 134 -13.84 -9.27 -2.68
C GLY A 134 -12.32 -9.29 -2.81
N ALA A 135 -11.66 -10.31 -2.26
CA ALA A 135 -10.22 -10.49 -2.40
C ALA A 135 -9.80 -10.73 -3.86
N LEU A 136 -10.60 -11.49 -4.63
CA LEU A 136 -10.40 -11.68 -6.07
C LEU A 136 -10.54 -10.37 -6.84
N ALA A 137 -11.55 -9.56 -6.51
CA ALA A 137 -11.75 -8.27 -7.16
C ALA A 137 -10.58 -7.31 -6.88
N ASN A 138 -10.09 -7.26 -5.62
CA ASN A 138 -8.86 -6.51 -5.30
C ASN A 138 -7.64 -7.03 -6.09
N ALA A 139 -7.48 -8.36 -6.20
CA ALA A 139 -6.39 -8.96 -6.97
C ALA A 139 -6.48 -8.70 -8.49
N ARG A 140 -7.65 -8.28 -8.96
CA ARG A 140 -7.92 -7.83 -10.34
C ARG A 140 -7.91 -6.31 -10.48
N ASN A 141 -7.59 -5.56 -9.44
CA ASN A 141 -7.70 -4.10 -9.35
C ASN A 141 -9.14 -3.56 -9.61
N ASP A 142 -10.17 -4.43 -9.50
CA ASP A 142 -11.59 -4.04 -9.55
C ASP A 142 -12.07 -3.64 -8.14
N PHE A 143 -11.58 -2.50 -7.70
CA PHE A 143 -11.81 -2.00 -6.34
C PHE A 143 -13.29 -1.68 -6.06
N ALA A 144 -14.04 -1.27 -7.07
CA ALA A 144 -15.48 -1.00 -6.93
C ALA A 144 -16.26 -2.28 -6.61
N THR A 145 -15.94 -3.38 -7.28
CA THR A 145 -16.54 -4.69 -6.99
C THR A 145 -16.06 -5.24 -5.65
N ALA A 146 -14.78 -5.06 -5.30
CA ALA A 146 -14.24 -5.46 -4.00
C ALA A 146 -14.96 -4.75 -2.85
N LYS A 147 -15.13 -3.44 -2.94
CA LYS A 147 -15.90 -2.62 -2.00
C LYS A 147 -17.31 -3.17 -1.83
N LYS A 148 -18.04 -3.43 -2.92
CA LYS A 148 -19.40 -3.98 -2.90
C LYS A 148 -19.50 -5.28 -2.11
N TRP A 149 -18.57 -6.22 -2.33
CA TRP A 149 -18.57 -7.50 -1.62
C TRP A 149 -18.20 -7.33 -0.15
N GLY A 150 -17.17 -6.56 0.16
CA GLY A 150 -16.76 -6.29 1.54
C GLY A 150 -17.85 -5.59 2.36
N GLU A 151 -18.52 -4.58 1.80
CA GLU A 151 -19.65 -3.88 2.46
C GLU A 151 -20.83 -4.81 2.72
N GLN A 152 -21.13 -5.74 1.79
CA GLN A 152 -22.17 -6.74 1.99
C GLN A 152 -21.86 -7.66 3.16
N VAL A 153 -20.59 -8.08 3.33
CA VAL A 153 -20.17 -8.88 4.48
C VAL A 153 -20.27 -8.05 5.76
N GLY A 154 -19.71 -6.84 5.77
CA GLY A 154 -19.74 -5.93 6.93
C GLY A 154 -21.15 -5.61 7.43
N ALA A 155 -22.12 -5.49 6.51
CA ALA A 155 -23.53 -5.28 6.85
C ALA A 155 -24.20 -6.50 7.46
N ARG A 156 -23.84 -7.72 7.01
CA ARG A 156 -24.45 -8.99 7.51
C ARG A 156 -23.76 -9.49 8.78
N GLN A 157 -22.45 -9.42 8.81
CA GLN A 157 -21.61 -9.96 9.88
C GLN A 157 -20.53 -8.95 10.29
N PRO A 158 -20.88 -7.90 11.05
CA PRO A 158 -19.93 -6.81 11.40
C PRO A 158 -18.71 -7.25 12.22
N LYS A 159 -18.74 -8.47 12.77
CA LYS A 159 -17.63 -9.07 13.53
C LYS A 159 -16.75 -9.99 12.68
N GLN A 160 -17.06 -10.19 11.41
CA GLN A 160 -16.24 -10.97 10.48
C GLN A 160 -15.02 -10.12 10.07
N TRP A 161 -13.90 -10.37 10.72
CA TRP A 161 -12.69 -9.54 10.64
C TRP A 161 -12.05 -9.53 9.25
N ASP A 162 -12.11 -10.65 8.51
CA ASP A 162 -11.48 -10.85 7.19
C ASP A 162 -12.11 -10.02 6.06
N ALA A 163 -13.30 -9.47 6.27
CA ALA A 163 -13.91 -8.50 5.37
C ALA A 163 -13.20 -7.14 5.39
N TYR A 164 -12.59 -6.75 6.50
CA TYR A 164 -11.99 -5.41 6.63
C TYR A 164 -10.69 -5.24 5.87
N PRO A 165 -9.76 -6.21 5.80
CA PRO A 165 -8.63 -6.15 4.85
C PRO A 165 -9.08 -5.94 3.40
N VAL A 166 -10.14 -6.63 2.96
CA VAL A 166 -10.72 -6.44 1.62
C VAL A 166 -11.22 -5.01 1.42
N LEU A 167 -11.92 -4.46 2.42
CA LEU A 167 -12.43 -3.09 2.38
C LEU A 167 -11.31 -2.04 2.42
N ILE A 168 -10.26 -2.25 3.20
CA ILE A 168 -9.12 -1.35 3.26
C ILE A 168 -8.49 -1.25 1.86
N ASP A 169 -8.15 -2.38 1.23
CA ASP A 169 -7.54 -2.40 -0.10
C ASP A 169 -8.46 -1.75 -1.16
N ALA A 170 -9.75 -2.04 -1.09
CA ALA A 170 -10.74 -1.48 -2.02
C ALA A 170 -10.89 0.04 -1.87
N TYR A 171 -10.96 0.54 -0.64
CA TYR A 171 -11.08 1.98 -0.39
C TYR A 171 -9.79 2.73 -0.73
N ASP A 172 -8.61 2.16 -0.46
CA ASP A 172 -7.33 2.75 -0.85
C ASP A 172 -7.22 2.84 -2.37
N GLY A 173 -7.54 1.76 -3.12
CA GLY A 173 -7.54 1.77 -4.58
C GLY A 173 -8.56 2.76 -5.19
N LEU A 174 -9.68 3.02 -4.51
CA LEU A 174 -10.66 4.04 -4.91
C LEU A 174 -10.30 5.46 -4.43
N GLY A 175 -9.25 5.63 -3.62
CA GLY A 175 -8.89 6.92 -3.02
C GLY A 175 -9.83 7.38 -1.90
N ASP A 176 -10.66 6.48 -1.34
CA ASP A 176 -11.51 6.77 -0.18
C ASP A 176 -10.75 6.50 1.13
N TYR A 177 -9.68 7.26 1.35
CA TYR A 177 -8.80 7.10 2.52
C TYR A 177 -9.52 7.25 3.87
N PRO A 178 -10.55 8.11 4.03
CA PRO A 178 -11.35 8.14 5.25
C PRO A 178 -12.08 6.83 5.52
N ALA A 179 -12.63 6.18 4.49
CA ALA A 179 -13.30 4.88 4.65
C ALA A 179 -12.30 3.75 4.95
N ALA A 180 -11.13 3.75 4.29
CA ALA A 180 -10.04 2.83 4.60
C ALA A 180 -9.62 2.89 6.08
N GLY A 181 -9.52 4.10 6.63
CA GLY A 181 -9.24 4.29 8.04
C GLY A 181 -10.33 3.77 8.99
N LYS A 182 -11.60 4.00 8.65
CA LYS A 182 -12.71 3.44 9.44
C LYS A 182 -12.72 1.91 9.39
N ALA A 183 -12.36 1.32 8.26
CA ALA A 183 -12.22 -0.13 8.12
C ALA A 183 -11.04 -0.66 8.96
N LEU A 184 -9.90 0.05 8.98
CA LEU A 184 -8.76 -0.26 9.85
C LEU A 184 -9.15 -0.19 11.33
N ASP A 185 -9.88 0.85 11.78
CA ASP A 185 -10.36 0.97 13.15
C ASP A 185 -11.27 -0.21 13.58
N LYS A 186 -12.03 -0.74 12.64
CA LYS A 186 -12.83 -1.95 12.88
C LYS A 186 -11.96 -3.18 12.97
N LEU A 187 -11.01 -3.34 12.06
CA LEU A 187 -10.08 -4.47 12.07
C LEU A 187 -9.30 -4.53 13.38
N THR A 188 -8.72 -3.42 13.84
CA THR A 188 -7.91 -3.34 15.05
C THR A 188 -8.72 -3.65 16.33
N LYS A 189 -10.02 -3.36 16.35
CA LYS A 189 -10.93 -3.73 17.46
C LYS A 189 -11.29 -5.21 17.47
N LEU A 190 -11.27 -5.88 16.32
CA LEU A 190 -11.67 -7.27 16.18
C LEU A 190 -10.49 -8.23 16.26
N ARG A 191 -9.30 -7.77 15.90
CA ARG A 191 -8.10 -8.60 15.78
C ARG A 191 -6.83 -7.82 16.11
N SER A 192 -5.85 -8.54 16.64
CA SER A 192 -4.48 -8.06 16.87
C SER A 192 -3.50 -9.02 16.18
N GLY A 193 -2.24 -8.61 16.05
CA GLY A 193 -1.17 -9.42 15.49
C GLY A 193 -0.41 -8.71 14.39
N THR A 194 0.65 -9.36 13.90
CA THR A 194 1.61 -8.81 12.93
C THR A 194 0.94 -8.32 11.65
N GLN A 195 -0.06 -9.06 11.15
CA GLN A 195 -0.79 -8.69 9.93
C GLN A 195 -1.60 -7.41 10.09
N VAL A 196 -2.19 -7.19 11.26
CA VAL A 196 -2.92 -5.95 11.56
C VAL A 196 -1.95 -4.77 11.67
N LEU A 197 -0.77 -4.98 12.26
CA LEU A 197 0.29 -3.97 12.35
C LEU A 197 0.81 -3.60 10.95
N ALA A 198 1.10 -4.58 10.10
CA ALA A 198 1.53 -4.35 8.72
C ALA A 198 0.46 -3.57 7.93
N ARG A 199 -0.82 -3.93 8.08
CA ARG A 199 -1.93 -3.22 7.44
C ARG A 199 -2.07 -1.79 7.96
N SER A 200 -1.85 -1.57 9.27
CA SER A 200 -1.84 -0.23 9.86
C SER A 200 -0.72 0.62 9.31
N ALA A 201 0.49 0.07 9.19
CA ALA A 201 1.64 0.75 8.60
C ALA A 201 1.33 1.23 7.16
N GLY A 202 0.77 0.35 6.31
CA GLY A 202 0.37 0.69 4.95
C GLY A 202 -0.65 1.84 4.90
N VAL A 203 -1.74 1.76 5.70
CA VAL A 203 -2.77 2.82 5.75
C VAL A 203 -2.20 4.14 6.27
N PHE A 204 -1.28 4.11 7.22
CA PHE A 204 -0.65 5.34 7.72
C PHE A 204 0.30 5.93 6.67
N ARG A 205 1.04 5.09 5.93
CA ARG A 205 1.90 5.53 4.83
C ARG A 205 1.11 6.22 3.73
N THR A 206 -0.01 5.63 3.28
CA THR A 206 -0.86 6.24 2.23
C THR A 206 -1.51 7.55 2.68
N ARG A 207 -1.57 7.82 3.99
CA ARG A 207 -2.00 9.10 4.56
C ARG A 207 -0.88 10.11 4.76
N GLY A 208 0.36 9.73 4.51
CA GLY A 208 1.53 10.56 4.78
C GLY A 208 1.92 10.64 6.26
N TRP A 209 1.37 9.77 7.13
CA TRP A 209 1.70 9.68 8.56
C TRP A 209 2.92 8.77 8.75
N ARG A 210 4.07 9.25 8.29
CA ARG A 210 5.29 8.47 8.15
C ARG A 210 5.82 7.93 9.48
N GLU A 211 5.76 8.72 10.55
CA GLU A 211 6.22 8.33 11.89
C GLU A 211 5.35 7.22 12.45
N ASP A 212 4.03 7.35 12.34
CA ASP A 212 3.09 6.31 12.78
C ASP A 212 3.24 5.03 11.95
N ALA A 213 3.45 5.16 10.63
CA ALA A 213 3.71 4.03 9.74
C ALA A 213 5.00 3.30 10.15
N ALA A 214 6.10 4.04 10.39
CA ALA A 214 7.38 3.48 10.84
C ALA A 214 7.25 2.79 12.20
N ALA A 215 6.53 3.39 13.15
CA ALA A 215 6.28 2.79 14.46
C ALA A 215 5.53 1.46 14.33
N LYS A 216 4.48 1.39 13.47
CA LYS A 216 3.73 0.16 13.24
C LYS A 216 4.53 -0.90 12.48
N ALA A 217 5.34 -0.51 11.52
CA ALA A 217 6.24 -1.43 10.81
C ALA A 217 7.32 -2.00 11.75
N THR A 218 7.90 -1.17 12.62
CA THR A 218 8.86 -1.62 13.64
C THR A 218 8.22 -2.61 14.62
N GLU A 219 7.05 -2.30 15.14
CA GLU A 219 6.29 -3.21 16.01
C GLU A 219 5.98 -4.53 15.28
N ALA A 220 5.70 -4.48 13.97
CA ALA A 220 5.48 -5.68 13.15
C ALA A 220 6.75 -6.52 13.00
N VAL A 221 7.93 -5.90 12.84
CA VAL A 221 9.22 -6.61 12.80
C VAL A 221 9.50 -7.35 14.11
N GLU A 222 9.26 -6.68 15.26
CA GLU A 222 9.49 -7.24 16.58
C GLU A 222 8.57 -8.41 16.91
N ARG A 223 7.31 -8.35 16.42
CA ARG A 223 6.30 -9.37 16.67
C ARG A 223 6.18 -10.43 15.59
N ALA A 224 6.98 -10.35 14.53
CA ALA A 224 6.94 -11.30 13.43
C ALA A 224 7.21 -12.73 13.91
N THR A 225 6.31 -13.65 13.58
CA THR A 225 6.38 -15.05 13.95
C THR A 225 6.93 -15.94 12.83
N SER A 226 7.02 -15.39 11.61
CA SER A 226 7.57 -16.08 10.45
C SER A 226 8.58 -15.21 9.68
N PRO A 227 9.52 -15.85 8.95
CA PRO A 227 10.45 -15.12 8.08
C PRO A 227 9.76 -14.21 7.06
N THR A 228 8.64 -14.64 6.51
CA THR A 228 7.87 -13.88 5.52
C THR A 228 7.23 -12.62 6.12
N GLU A 229 6.66 -12.72 7.33
CA GLU A 229 6.13 -11.57 8.04
C GLU A 229 7.22 -10.55 8.35
N LYS A 230 8.38 -11.05 8.84
CA LYS A 230 9.53 -10.19 9.14
C LYS A 230 10.04 -9.47 7.90
N ALA A 231 10.15 -10.19 6.77
CA ALA A 231 10.57 -9.60 5.50
C ALA A 231 9.61 -8.52 5.01
N ALA A 232 8.30 -8.76 5.09
CA ALA A 232 7.29 -7.78 4.69
C ALA A 232 7.34 -6.50 5.55
N ALA A 233 7.49 -6.63 6.87
CA ALA A 233 7.60 -5.48 7.76
C ALA A 233 8.91 -4.68 7.57
N LEU A 234 10.04 -5.38 7.34
CA LEU A 234 11.31 -4.75 7.00
C LEU A 234 11.26 -4.05 5.63
N HIS A 235 10.57 -4.65 4.66
CA HIS A 235 10.33 -4.01 3.36
C HIS A 235 9.60 -2.67 3.53
N GLU A 236 8.55 -2.63 4.35
CA GLU A 236 7.80 -1.38 4.61
C GLU A 236 8.68 -0.27 5.22
N LEU A 237 9.59 -0.63 6.14
CA LEU A 237 10.59 0.32 6.65
C LEU A 237 11.54 0.79 5.53
N GLY A 238 11.90 -0.11 4.61
CA GLY A 238 12.70 0.23 3.43
C GLY A 238 11.98 1.22 2.50
N GLU A 239 10.68 1.02 2.24
CA GLU A 239 9.87 1.95 1.44
C GLU A 239 9.77 3.32 2.11
N LEU A 240 9.56 3.39 3.43
CA LEU A 240 9.53 4.65 4.17
C LEU A 240 10.87 5.40 4.11
N ALA A 241 12.00 4.69 4.22
CA ALA A 241 13.33 5.28 4.06
C ALA A 241 13.57 5.75 2.62
N TRP A 242 13.14 4.97 1.62
CA TRP A 242 13.20 5.34 0.21
C TRP A 242 12.40 6.62 -0.08
N GLU A 243 11.17 6.72 0.42
CA GLU A 243 10.32 7.91 0.27
C GLU A 243 10.90 9.17 0.92
N ARG A 244 11.75 9.02 1.96
CA ARG A 244 12.50 10.15 2.58
C ARG A 244 13.78 10.50 1.83
N GLY A 245 14.14 9.76 0.77
CA GLY A 245 15.38 9.97 0.03
C GLY A 245 16.64 9.48 0.76
N GLU A 246 16.50 8.45 1.58
CA GLU A 246 17.56 7.82 2.39
C GLU A 246 17.97 6.46 1.80
N PRO A 247 18.63 6.40 0.62
CA PRO A 247 18.85 5.15 -0.10
C PRO A 247 19.75 4.18 0.65
N LYS A 248 20.65 4.65 1.53
CA LYS A 248 21.50 3.78 2.35
C LYS A 248 20.69 3.06 3.43
N GLU A 249 19.79 3.75 4.09
CA GLU A 249 18.90 3.18 5.09
C GLU A 249 17.88 2.24 4.43
N ALA A 250 17.29 2.66 3.31
CA ALA A 250 16.41 1.82 2.51
C ALA A 250 17.10 0.49 2.11
N LEU A 251 18.33 0.56 1.60
CA LEU A 251 19.12 -0.63 1.24
C LEU A 251 19.33 -1.56 2.44
N ALA A 252 19.66 -1.00 3.62
CA ALA A 252 19.86 -1.81 4.82
C ALA A 252 18.58 -2.56 5.22
N HIS A 253 17.42 -1.93 5.15
CA HIS A 253 16.14 -2.57 5.44
C HIS A 253 15.78 -3.65 4.41
N TYR A 254 15.99 -3.40 3.11
CA TYR A 254 15.75 -4.40 2.07
C TYR A 254 16.71 -5.59 2.18
N ASP A 255 17.98 -5.37 2.48
CA ASP A 255 18.95 -6.45 2.71
C ASP A 255 18.56 -7.28 3.95
N ALA A 256 18.11 -6.66 5.04
CA ALA A 256 17.58 -7.36 6.20
C ALA A 256 16.31 -8.16 5.89
N ALA A 257 15.43 -7.64 5.05
CA ALA A 257 14.25 -8.36 4.57
C ALA A 257 14.63 -9.59 3.75
N LEU A 258 15.64 -9.49 2.88
CA LEU A 258 16.16 -10.59 2.07
C LEU A 258 16.96 -11.61 2.88
N GLN A 259 17.57 -11.22 4.00
CA GLN A 259 18.14 -12.16 4.97
C GLN A 259 17.04 -12.98 5.66
N ALA A 260 15.90 -12.38 5.97
CA ALA A 260 14.75 -13.07 6.54
C ALA A 260 14.08 -14.00 5.51
N ALA A 261 13.81 -13.51 4.29
CA ALA A 261 13.21 -14.26 3.20
C ALA A 261 13.87 -13.91 1.87
N LYS A 262 14.74 -14.79 1.38
CA LYS A 262 15.58 -14.58 0.19
C LYS A 262 14.79 -14.37 -1.12
N ASP A 263 13.58 -14.83 -1.16
CA ASP A 263 12.66 -14.75 -2.30
C ASP A 263 11.62 -13.64 -2.19
N HIS A 264 11.78 -12.73 -1.23
CA HIS A 264 10.88 -11.59 -1.07
C HIS A 264 11.07 -10.59 -2.23
N HIS A 265 10.34 -10.81 -3.34
CA HIS A 265 10.48 -10.05 -4.58
C HIS A 265 10.30 -8.53 -4.42
N PRO A 266 9.40 -7.98 -3.54
CA PRO A 266 9.30 -6.54 -3.38
C PRO A 266 10.61 -5.94 -2.83
N SER A 267 11.27 -6.65 -1.89
CA SER A 267 12.56 -6.19 -1.37
C SER A 267 13.69 -6.32 -2.39
N LEU A 268 13.63 -7.24 -3.35
CA LEU A 268 14.58 -7.29 -4.46
C LEU A 268 14.43 -6.04 -5.36
N ALA A 269 13.22 -5.63 -5.69
CA ALA A 269 12.96 -4.42 -6.48
C ALA A 269 13.32 -3.15 -5.70
N GLY A 270 12.94 -3.04 -4.41
CA GLY A 270 13.34 -1.92 -3.56
C GLY A 270 14.85 -1.80 -3.41
N ARG A 271 15.54 -2.95 -3.23
CA ARG A 271 17.00 -3.02 -3.22
C ARG A 271 17.60 -2.49 -4.52
N ALA A 272 17.03 -2.85 -5.66
CA ALA A 272 17.49 -2.37 -6.96
C ALA A 272 17.37 -0.83 -7.08
N ARG A 273 16.24 -0.25 -6.67
CA ARG A 273 16.06 1.21 -6.61
C ARG A 273 17.11 1.89 -5.74
N ALA A 274 17.34 1.36 -4.54
CA ALA A 274 18.33 1.91 -3.61
C ALA A 274 19.77 1.79 -4.15
N LEU A 275 20.12 0.68 -4.77
CA LEU A 275 21.43 0.47 -5.41
C LEU A 275 21.66 1.44 -6.57
N ALA A 276 20.65 1.63 -7.44
CA ALA A 276 20.70 2.60 -8.54
C ALA A 276 20.94 4.03 -8.02
N ALA A 277 20.22 4.43 -6.97
CA ALA A 277 20.39 5.73 -6.32
C ALA A 277 21.79 5.94 -5.69
N LEU A 278 22.44 4.85 -5.30
CA LEU A 278 23.83 4.86 -4.77
C LEU A 278 24.91 4.73 -5.85
N GLY A 279 24.53 4.71 -7.14
CA GLY A 279 25.46 4.57 -8.28
C GLY A 279 25.97 3.15 -8.49
N ARG A 280 25.39 2.13 -7.79
CA ARG A 280 25.74 0.72 -7.92
C ARG A 280 24.89 0.05 -9.00
N THR A 281 25.00 0.56 -10.23
CA THR A 281 24.06 0.28 -11.33
C THR A 281 24.03 -1.19 -11.76
N ASP A 282 25.21 -1.85 -11.86
CA ASP A 282 25.28 -3.27 -12.25
C ASP A 282 24.58 -4.18 -11.24
N GLU A 283 24.73 -3.86 -9.94
CA GLU A 283 24.04 -4.60 -8.89
C GLU A 283 22.52 -4.32 -8.90
N ALA A 284 22.10 -3.12 -9.29
CA ALA A 284 20.70 -2.78 -9.46
C ALA A 284 20.06 -3.59 -10.59
N TYR A 285 20.74 -3.73 -11.75
CA TYR A 285 20.28 -4.60 -12.82
C TYR A 285 20.07 -6.04 -12.36
N GLY A 286 21.05 -6.62 -11.69
CA GLY A 286 20.96 -7.99 -11.16
C GLY A 286 19.81 -8.16 -10.14
N ALA A 287 19.55 -7.15 -9.31
CA ALA A 287 18.48 -7.19 -8.34
C ALA A 287 17.10 -7.10 -9.01
N TYR A 288 16.88 -6.22 -10.01
CA TYR A 288 15.65 -6.19 -10.80
C TYR A 288 15.41 -7.48 -11.58
N GLN A 289 16.44 -8.01 -12.25
CA GLN A 289 16.33 -9.29 -12.95
C GLN A 289 15.92 -10.42 -12.00
N SER A 290 16.46 -10.42 -10.79
CA SER A 290 16.09 -11.37 -9.74
C SER A 290 14.64 -11.18 -9.29
N ALA A 291 14.17 -9.94 -9.14
CA ALA A 291 12.77 -9.64 -8.79
C ALA A 291 11.81 -10.15 -9.89
N ILE A 292 12.09 -9.85 -11.16
CA ILE A 292 11.31 -10.27 -12.33
C ILE A 292 11.30 -11.80 -12.48
N ALA A 293 12.43 -12.45 -12.25
CA ALA A 293 12.53 -13.92 -12.29
C ALA A 293 11.69 -14.60 -11.19
N ARG A 294 11.52 -13.94 -10.02
CA ARG A 294 10.67 -14.42 -8.92
C ARG A 294 9.20 -14.16 -9.17
N LEU A 295 8.89 -12.94 -9.59
CA LEU A 295 7.54 -12.52 -9.87
C LEU A 295 7.54 -11.49 -11.02
N PRO A 296 7.11 -11.86 -12.25
CA PRO A 296 7.17 -10.99 -13.42
C PRO A 296 6.04 -9.94 -13.41
N LEU A 297 6.17 -8.93 -12.54
CA LEU A 297 5.25 -7.81 -12.47
C LEU A 297 5.60 -6.75 -13.52
N PRO A 298 4.60 -6.13 -14.18
CA PRO A 298 4.84 -5.09 -15.19
C PRO A 298 5.57 -3.87 -14.63
N GLU A 299 5.35 -3.52 -13.35
CA GLU A 299 6.05 -2.43 -12.67
C GLU A 299 7.57 -2.64 -12.63
N TYR A 300 8.03 -3.86 -12.37
CA TYR A 300 9.46 -4.15 -12.33
C TYR A 300 10.11 -4.05 -13.71
N SER A 301 9.35 -4.43 -14.76
CA SER A 301 9.81 -4.26 -16.14
C SER A 301 9.84 -2.78 -16.54
N LEU A 302 8.90 -1.95 -16.05
CA LEU A 302 8.92 -0.50 -16.25
C LEU A 302 10.15 0.12 -15.57
N GLU A 303 10.34 -0.13 -14.28
CA GLU A 303 11.45 0.42 -13.49
C GLU A 303 12.83 0.02 -14.06
N LEU A 304 12.99 -1.24 -14.49
CA LEU A 304 14.23 -1.71 -15.11
C LEU A 304 14.44 -1.09 -16.49
N GLY A 305 13.37 -0.94 -17.29
CA GLY A 305 13.41 -0.26 -18.58
C GLY A 305 13.88 1.18 -18.44
N GLU A 306 13.33 1.93 -17.49
CA GLU A 306 13.73 3.31 -17.20
C GLU A 306 15.18 3.41 -16.71
N LEU A 307 15.64 2.42 -15.94
CA LEU A 307 17.04 2.38 -15.51
C LEU A 307 18.00 2.12 -16.67
N TYR A 308 17.61 1.28 -17.64
CA TYR A 308 18.38 1.07 -18.88
C TYR A 308 18.38 2.33 -19.75
N ASP A 309 17.23 2.99 -19.93
CA ASP A 309 17.13 4.26 -20.68
C ASP A 309 18.04 5.33 -20.07
N ALA A 310 18.06 5.46 -18.74
CA ALA A 310 18.94 6.41 -18.05
C ALA A 310 20.44 6.13 -18.26
N ALA A 311 20.79 4.88 -18.59
CA ALA A 311 22.15 4.47 -18.93
C ALA A 311 22.46 4.50 -20.44
N GLY A 312 21.49 4.88 -21.30
CA GLY A 312 21.62 4.87 -22.75
C GLY A 312 21.62 3.47 -23.38
N LEU A 313 21.06 2.47 -22.64
CA LEU A 313 20.94 1.08 -23.11
C LEU A 313 19.59 0.83 -23.78
N ASP A 314 19.31 1.56 -24.85
CA ASP A 314 18.01 1.61 -25.53
C ASP A 314 17.49 0.21 -25.98
N GLY A 315 18.39 -0.73 -26.32
CA GLY A 315 18.02 -2.08 -26.74
C GLY A 315 17.42 -2.89 -25.59
N ASP A 316 18.06 -2.79 -24.42
CA ASP A 316 17.63 -3.47 -23.20
C ASP A 316 16.35 -2.82 -22.65
N ALA A 317 16.25 -1.50 -22.66
CA ALA A 317 15.04 -0.76 -22.29
C ALA A 317 13.83 -1.20 -23.14
N ARG A 318 13.96 -1.21 -24.48
CA ARG A 318 12.89 -1.69 -25.38
C ARG A 318 12.47 -3.13 -25.09
N SER A 319 13.42 -3.99 -24.71
CA SER A 319 13.12 -5.38 -24.35
C SER A 319 12.27 -5.47 -23.08
N GLN A 320 12.57 -4.63 -22.07
CA GLN A 320 11.76 -4.57 -20.84
C GLN A 320 10.36 -3.99 -21.10
N TYR A 321 10.23 -2.97 -21.92
CA TYR A 321 8.93 -2.41 -22.30
C TYR A 321 8.08 -3.40 -23.12
N ALA A 322 8.72 -4.23 -23.94
CA ALA A 322 8.02 -5.33 -24.62
C ALA A 322 7.54 -6.41 -23.64
N ALA A 323 8.35 -6.75 -22.63
CA ALA A 323 7.97 -7.66 -21.56
C ALA A 323 6.79 -7.11 -20.76
N LEU A 324 6.81 -5.83 -20.36
CA LEU A 324 5.71 -5.15 -19.70
C LEU A 324 4.40 -5.31 -20.47
N ARG A 325 4.39 -4.95 -21.76
CA ARG A 325 3.18 -5.07 -22.60
C ARG A 325 2.65 -6.49 -22.68
N SER A 326 3.55 -7.48 -22.77
CA SER A 326 3.18 -8.91 -22.78
C SER A 326 2.56 -9.34 -21.45
N GLN A 327 3.11 -8.89 -20.33
CA GLN A 327 2.61 -9.16 -18.98
C GLN A 327 1.21 -8.54 -18.78
N VAL A 328 1.04 -7.27 -19.16
CA VAL A 328 -0.26 -6.58 -19.14
C VAL A 328 -1.30 -7.31 -19.99
N ALA A 329 -0.96 -7.65 -21.23
CA ALA A 329 -1.88 -8.38 -22.12
C ALA A 329 -2.30 -9.74 -21.53
N ARG A 330 -1.39 -10.44 -20.83
CA ARG A 330 -1.70 -11.69 -20.15
C ARG A 330 -2.63 -11.46 -18.96
N ALA A 331 -2.38 -10.41 -18.17
CA ALA A 331 -3.18 -10.04 -17.03
C ALA A 331 -4.62 -9.67 -17.42
N GLN A 332 -4.77 -8.82 -18.43
CA GLN A 332 -6.06 -8.39 -18.98
C GLN A 332 -6.92 -9.55 -19.52
N ARG A 333 -6.31 -10.55 -20.20
CA ARG A 333 -7.04 -11.77 -20.63
C ARG A 333 -7.64 -12.56 -19.47
N ASN A 334 -7.17 -12.39 -18.27
CA ASN A 334 -7.65 -13.04 -17.04
C ASN A 334 -8.45 -12.09 -16.13
N GLY A 335 -8.83 -10.92 -16.69
CA GLY A 335 -9.68 -9.93 -16.02
C GLY A 335 -8.97 -9.07 -14.97
N VAL A 336 -7.63 -8.93 -15.07
CA VAL A 336 -6.87 -8.00 -14.24
C VAL A 336 -6.81 -6.64 -14.94
N ASP A 337 -7.08 -5.59 -14.21
CA ASP A 337 -6.96 -4.21 -14.66
C ASP A 337 -5.53 -3.71 -14.42
N GLU A 338 -4.81 -3.45 -15.50
CA GLU A 338 -3.42 -2.95 -15.49
C GLU A 338 -3.33 -1.57 -16.15
N GLU A 339 -4.44 -0.84 -16.21
CA GLU A 339 -4.50 0.43 -16.93
C GLU A 339 -3.61 1.50 -16.29
N LEU A 340 -3.41 1.46 -14.96
CA LEU A 340 -2.52 2.42 -14.28
C LEU A 340 -1.07 2.28 -14.72
N VAL A 341 -0.51 1.06 -14.69
CA VAL A 341 0.90 0.82 -15.07
C VAL A 341 1.09 1.01 -16.57
N LEU A 342 0.11 0.59 -17.38
CA LEU A 342 0.14 0.79 -18.82
C LEU A 342 0.06 2.28 -19.18
N GLY A 343 -0.79 3.05 -18.51
CA GLY A 343 -0.90 4.49 -18.68
C GLY A 343 0.38 5.23 -18.29
N ARG A 344 1.06 4.82 -17.22
CA ARG A 344 2.38 5.36 -16.85
C ARG A 344 3.42 5.09 -17.94
N TYR A 345 3.47 3.84 -18.44
CA TYR A 345 4.35 3.48 -19.55
C TYR A 345 4.06 4.31 -20.81
N GLU A 346 2.80 4.39 -21.23
CA GLU A 346 2.40 5.11 -22.45
C GLU A 346 2.65 6.61 -22.34
N SER A 347 2.57 7.20 -21.15
CA SER A 347 2.82 8.63 -20.94
C SER A 347 4.26 9.03 -21.31
N ASP A 348 5.25 8.21 -20.99
CA ASP A 348 6.67 8.57 -21.13
C ASP A 348 7.37 7.81 -22.28
N HIS A 349 6.91 6.61 -22.61
CA HIS A 349 7.60 5.68 -23.51
C HIS A 349 6.70 5.15 -24.64
N GLY A 350 5.45 5.62 -24.76
CA GLY A 350 4.49 5.19 -25.75
C GLY A 350 3.71 6.34 -26.37
N ASP A 351 2.38 6.18 -26.42
CA ASP A 351 1.43 7.18 -26.92
C ASP A 351 0.75 7.91 -25.73
N PRO A 352 1.12 9.16 -25.42
CA PRO A 352 0.50 9.92 -24.35
C PRO A 352 -1.01 10.12 -24.51
N GLN A 353 -1.54 10.18 -25.74
CA GLN A 353 -2.98 10.30 -25.92
C GLN A 353 -3.70 9.00 -25.55
N ALA A 354 -3.14 7.84 -25.90
CA ALA A 354 -3.67 6.55 -25.44
C ALA A 354 -3.66 6.45 -23.91
N ALA A 355 -2.59 6.96 -23.26
CA ALA A 355 -2.55 7.04 -21.79
C ALA A 355 -3.69 7.91 -21.22
N VAL A 356 -3.96 9.07 -21.81
CA VAL A 356 -5.08 9.96 -21.41
C VAL A 356 -6.40 9.24 -21.53
N ASP A 357 -6.66 8.57 -22.63
CA ASP A 357 -7.93 7.89 -22.88
C ASP A 357 -8.17 6.78 -21.85
N ARG A 358 -7.15 5.94 -21.59
CA ARG A 358 -7.20 4.86 -20.58
C ARG A 358 -7.43 5.38 -19.18
N LEU A 359 -6.59 6.30 -18.73
CA LEU A 359 -6.65 6.82 -17.35
C LEU A 359 -7.90 7.67 -17.11
N THR A 360 -8.44 8.33 -18.14
CA THR A 360 -9.73 9.03 -18.05
C THR A 360 -10.88 8.03 -17.87
N ALA A 361 -10.83 6.88 -18.56
CA ALA A 361 -11.82 5.83 -18.38
C ALA A 361 -11.78 5.25 -16.96
N GLU A 362 -10.57 5.01 -16.41
CA GLU A 362 -10.37 4.56 -15.03
C GLU A 362 -10.90 5.58 -14.02
N TRP A 363 -10.57 6.85 -14.22
CA TRP A 363 -11.09 7.92 -13.39
C TRP A 363 -12.63 7.94 -13.40
N GLY A 364 -13.23 7.76 -14.58
CA GLY A 364 -14.69 7.67 -14.74
C GLY A 364 -15.33 6.46 -14.05
N ARG A 365 -14.56 5.37 -13.84
CA ARG A 365 -14.99 4.18 -13.07
C ARG A 365 -14.85 4.35 -11.54
N GLY A 366 -14.36 5.50 -11.08
CA GLY A 366 -14.25 5.82 -9.67
C GLY A 366 -12.88 5.51 -9.05
N HIS A 367 -11.85 5.23 -9.84
CA HIS A 367 -10.47 5.10 -9.38
C HIS A 367 -9.90 6.51 -9.14
N HIS A 368 -10.02 7.01 -7.92
CA HIS A 368 -9.65 8.39 -7.56
C HIS A 368 -8.46 8.43 -6.58
N SER A 369 -7.61 7.40 -6.58
CA SER A 369 -6.40 7.39 -5.75
C SER A 369 -5.44 8.50 -6.17
N VAL A 370 -4.51 8.86 -5.29
CA VAL A 370 -3.49 9.89 -5.58
C VAL A 370 -2.57 9.45 -6.71
N GLU A 371 -2.31 8.15 -6.82
CA GLU A 371 -1.52 7.55 -7.91
C GLU A 371 -2.21 7.67 -9.25
N MET A 372 -3.53 7.44 -9.29
CA MET A 372 -4.34 7.59 -10.50
C MET A 372 -4.46 9.07 -10.89
N ALA A 373 -4.62 9.95 -9.91
CA ALA A 373 -4.64 11.40 -10.14
C ALA A 373 -3.32 11.88 -10.73
N ASP A 374 -2.18 11.47 -10.17
CA ASP A 374 -0.87 11.80 -10.69
C ASP A 374 -0.67 11.27 -12.12
N ALA A 375 -0.95 9.99 -12.35
CA ALA A 375 -0.79 9.36 -13.65
C ALA A 375 -1.63 10.06 -14.74
N LEU A 376 -2.91 10.37 -14.46
CA LEU A 376 -3.78 11.08 -15.40
C LEU A 376 -3.31 12.54 -15.62
N GLY A 377 -2.90 13.23 -14.55
CA GLY A 377 -2.32 14.57 -14.66
C GLY A 377 -1.05 14.57 -15.53
N TRP A 378 -0.17 13.62 -15.29
CA TRP A 378 1.05 13.47 -16.08
C TRP A 378 0.78 13.12 -17.55
N ALA A 379 -0.13 12.16 -17.81
CA ALA A 379 -0.53 11.80 -19.18
C ALA A 379 -1.09 13.00 -19.96
N LEU A 380 -1.99 13.79 -19.34
CA LEU A 380 -2.51 15.04 -19.93
C LEU A 380 -1.39 16.03 -20.25
N PHE A 381 -0.45 16.20 -19.33
CA PHE A 381 0.71 17.05 -19.54
C PHE A 381 1.58 16.57 -20.70
N ARG A 382 1.86 15.27 -20.78
CA ARG A 382 2.67 14.67 -21.84
C ARG A 382 1.96 14.73 -23.20
N ALA A 383 0.62 14.71 -23.21
CA ALA A 383 -0.20 14.94 -24.40
C ALA A 383 -0.32 16.44 -24.78
N GLY A 384 0.33 17.36 -24.05
CA GLY A 384 0.38 18.80 -24.35
C GLY A 384 -0.72 19.62 -23.68
N ASP A 385 -1.54 19.07 -22.82
CA ASP A 385 -2.64 19.76 -22.12
C ASP A 385 -2.34 20.04 -20.65
N ALA A 386 -1.39 20.95 -20.42
CA ALA A 386 -0.99 21.35 -19.06
C ALA A 386 -2.15 21.98 -18.26
N THR A 387 -3.10 22.63 -18.95
CA THR A 387 -4.25 23.27 -18.29
C THR A 387 -5.17 22.24 -17.66
N ARG A 388 -5.51 21.17 -18.39
CA ARG A 388 -6.31 20.06 -17.83
C ARG A 388 -5.52 19.19 -16.87
N ALA A 389 -4.20 19.14 -16.97
CA ALA A 389 -3.32 18.36 -16.10
C ALA A 389 -3.30 18.89 -14.65
N LEU A 390 -3.26 20.22 -14.47
CA LEU A 390 -3.03 20.86 -13.17
C LEU A 390 -4.03 20.44 -12.06
N PRO A 391 -5.36 20.37 -12.29
CA PRO A 391 -6.29 19.90 -11.27
C PRO A 391 -6.00 18.49 -10.74
N TYR A 392 -5.52 17.58 -11.59
CA TYR A 392 -5.17 16.22 -11.20
C TYR A 392 -3.85 16.17 -10.43
N ALA A 393 -2.82 16.88 -10.90
CA ALA A 393 -1.56 17.00 -10.18
C ALA A 393 -1.75 17.67 -8.80
N THR A 394 -2.68 18.62 -8.69
CA THR A 394 -3.06 19.23 -7.41
C THR A 394 -3.71 18.18 -6.49
N LYS A 395 -4.65 17.38 -6.99
CA LYS A 395 -5.26 16.29 -6.20
C LYS A 395 -4.24 15.28 -5.69
N ALA A 396 -3.22 14.96 -6.50
CA ALA A 396 -2.18 14.01 -6.14
C ALA A 396 -1.26 14.52 -5.02
N THR A 397 -1.15 15.84 -4.85
CA THR A 397 -0.16 16.47 -3.95
C THR A 397 -0.76 17.21 -2.75
N ASP A 398 -2.06 17.56 -2.77
CA ASP A 398 -2.68 18.36 -1.71
C ASP A 398 -2.91 17.56 -0.41
N LYS A 399 -3.09 16.24 -0.52
CA LYS A 399 -3.37 15.35 0.61
C LYS A 399 -2.69 14.00 0.38
N GLY A 400 -2.27 13.36 1.46
CA GLY A 400 -1.68 12.03 1.39
C GLY A 400 -0.14 12.05 1.49
N PRO A 401 0.54 11.08 0.87
CA PRO A 401 1.99 10.93 0.99
C PRO A 401 2.73 12.07 0.30
N LEU A 402 3.85 12.49 0.89
CA LEU A 402 4.79 13.41 0.25
C LEU A 402 5.60 12.64 -0.80
N SER A 403 5.10 12.56 -2.02
CA SER A 403 5.80 11.92 -3.13
C SER A 403 6.67 12.92 -3.88
N ALA A 404 7.96 12.60 -4.01
CA ALA A 404 8.89 13.41 -4.79
C ALA A 404 8.52 13.42 -6.28
N LEU A 405 8.07 12.28 -6.81
CA LEU A 405 7.62 12.16 -8.20
C LEU A 405 6.41 13.06 -8.47
N PHE A 406 5.38 12.99 -7.61
CA PHE A 406 4.17 13.80 -7.80
C PHE A 406 4.44 15.29 -7.67
N ALA A 407 5.32 15.67 -6.73
CA ALA A 407 5.75 17.06 -6.60
C ALA A 407 6.51 17.55 -7.86
N TYR A 408 7.37 16.71 -8.45
CA TYR A 408 8.05 17.02 -9.71
C TYR A 408 7.04 17.18 -10.86
N HIS A 409 6.12 16.23 -11.04
CA HIS A 409 5.10 16.31 -12.09
C HIS A 409 4.28 17.59 -11.98
N ARG A 410 3.81 17.94 -10.79
CA ARG A 410 3.10 19.20 -10.54
C ARG A 410 3.97 20.40 -10.87
N GLY A 411 5.24 20.39 -10.45
CA GLY A 411 6.18 21.48 -10.72
C GLY A 411 6.40 21.73 -12.21
N GLU A 412 6.53 20.68 -13.02
CA GLU A 412 6.68 20.79 -14.48
C GLU A 412 5.40 21.30 -15.17
N ILE A 413 4.23 20.84 -14.73
CA ILE A 413 2.94 21.34 -15.21
C ILE A 413 2.81 22.85 -14.90
N GLU A 414 3.09 23.25 -13.67
CA GLU A 414 3.07 24.66 -13.25
C GLU A 414 4.09 25.52 -14.00
N ARG A 415 5.30 24.97 -14.24
CA ARG A 415 6.34 25.65 -15.02
C ARG A 415 5.88 25.94 -16.45
N THR A 416 5.26 24.96 -17.10
CA THR A 416 4.73 25.10 -18.46
C THR A 416 3.58 26.11 -18.53
N LEU A 417 2.81 26.26 -17.47
CA LEU A 417 1.76 27.28 -17.34
C LEU A 417 2.27 28.67 -16.93
N GLY A 418 3.60 28.87 -16.84
CA GLY A 418 4.19 30.14 -16.44
C GLY A 418 4.07 30.45 -14.94
N MET A 419 3.65 29.51 -14.12
CA MET A 419 3.48 29.65 -12.67
C MET A 419 4.83 29.48 -11.95
N THR A 420 5.80 30.37 -12.20
CA THR A 420 7.21 30.23 -11.79
C THR A 420 7.39 30.00 -10.28
N GLY A 421 6.64 30.71 -9.42
CA GLY A 421 6.76 30.59 -7.97
C GLY A 421 6.28 29.22 -7.44
N PRO A 422 5.07 28.78 -7.76
CA PRO A 422 4.59 27.43 -7.47
C PRO A 422 5.51 26.34 -8.02
N ALA A 423 5.88 26.41 -9.31
CA ALA A 423 6.76 25.45 -9.97
C ALA A 423 8.08 25.24 -9.20
N ARG A 424 8.73 26.35 -8.81
CA ARG A 424 9.97 26.28 -8.03
C ARG A 424 9.74 25.57 -6.69
N ARG A 425 8.67 25.92 -5.96
CA ARG A 425 8.39 25.29 -4.67
C ARG A 425 8.21 23.76 -4.80
N HIS A 426 7.47 23.31 -5.80
CA HIS A 426 7.20 21.88 -5.99
C HIS A 426 8.42 21.11 -6.51
N ILE A 427 9.23 21.69 -7.42
CA ILE A 427 10.49 21.08 -7.86
C ILE A 427 11.50 21.02 -6.70
N ASP A 428 11.62 22.09 -5.91
CA ASP A 428 12.46 22.09 -4.69
C ASP A 428 11.94 21.05 -3.67
N GLN A 429 10.64 20.92 -3.51
CA GLN A 429 10.04 19.91 -2.65
C GLN A 429 10.39 18.49 -3.13
N ALA A 430 10.29 18.21 -4.43
CA ALA A 430 10.65 16.91 -4.99
C ALA A 430 12.11 16.55 -4.67
N LEU A 431 13.04 17.44 -4.97
CA LEU A 431 14.47 17.23 -4.75
C LEU A 431 14.86 17.15 -3.26
N ARG A 432 14.14 17.86 -2.37
CA ARG A 432 14.35 17.75 -0.92
C ARG A 432 13.75 16.46 -0.33
N THR A 433 12.61 16.01 -0.88
CA THR A 433 11.94 14.79 -0.39
C THR A 433 12.73 13.54 -0.77
N ASN A 434 13.10 13.41 -2.04
CA ASN A 434 13.97 12.32 -2.51
C ASN A 434 14.72 12.76 -3.77
N PRO A 435 16.00 13.09 -3.71
CA PRO A 435 16.79 13.52 -4.87
C PRO A 435 17.05 12.42 -5.90
N HIS A 436 16.61 11.18 -5.64
CA HIS A 436 16.80 9.98 -6.45
C HIS A 436 15.47 9.34 -6.88
N PHE A 437 14.36 10.06 -6.84
CA PHE A 437 13.00 9.54 -7.04
C PHE A 437 12.78 8.84 -8.39
N SER A 438 13.55 9.15 -9.42
CA SER A 438 13.55 8.51 -10.73
C SER A 438 14.92 8.66 -11.39
N PRO A 439 15.46 7.60 -12.04
CA PRO A 439 16.72 7.71 -12.76
C PRO A 439 16.64 8.65 -13.96
N LEU A 440 15.46 8.80 -14.59
CA LEU A 440 15.22 9.66 -15.76
C LEU A 440 14.81 11.08 -15.36
N LEU A 441 13.93 11.23 -14.35
CA LEU A 441 13.27 12.50 -14.07
C LEU A 441 14.00 13.34 -13.00
N ALA A 442 14.74 12.72 -12.08
CA ALA A 442 15.48 13.48 -11.07
C ALA A 442 16.61 14.36 -11.67
N PRO A 443 17.36 13.94 -12.72
CA PRO A 443 18.24 14.86 -13.44
C PRO A 443 17.51 16.05 -14.06
N ARG A 444 16.38 15.81 -14.73
CA ARG A 444 15.54 16.86 -15.33
C ARG A 444 14.97 17.82 -14.29
N ALA A 445 14.64 17.33 -13.09
CA ALA A 445 14.21 18.19 -11.99
C ALA A 445 15.31 19.17 -11.55
N ARG A 446 16.58 18.71 -11.52
CA ARG A 446 17.72 19.58 -11.21
C ARG A 446 17.91 20.65 -12.29
N GLU A 447 17.86 20.28 -13.57
CA GLU A 447 17.93 21.21 -14.70
C GLU A 447 16.79 22.23 -14.66
N ALA A 448 15.56 21.79 -14.43
CA ALA A 448 14.40 22.68 -14.33
C ALA A 448 14.52 23.65 -13.16
N ARG A 449 15.05 23.21 -12.01
CA ARG A 449 15.33 24.07 -10.86
C ARG A 449 16.36 25.15 -11.19
N GLU A 450 17.45 24.78 -11.86
CA GLU A 450 18.49 25.72 -12.30
C GLU A 450 17.91 26.72 -13.28
N ALA A 451 17.13 26.31 -14.27
CA ALA A 451 16.47 27.15 -15.24
C ALA A 451 15.50 28.18 -14.63
N LEU A 452 14.83 27.79 -13.53
CA LEU A 452 13.93 28.70 -12.78
C LEU A 452 14.68 29.76 -11.98
N GLY A 453 15.99 29.64 -11.81
CA GLY A 453 16.85 30.62 -11.14
C GLY A 453 16.54 30.82 -9.65
N GLN A 454 17.18 31.80 -9.03
CA GLN A 454 16.87 32.27 -7.68
C GLN A 454 15.59 33.12 -7.69
N PRO A 455 14.77 33.16 -6.60
CA PRO A 455 13.73 34.16 -6.46
C PRO A 455 14.37 35.56 -6.69
N ALA A 456 13.68 36.45 -7.42
CA ALA A 456 14.11 37.82 -7.48
C ALA A 456 14.37 38.31 -6.05
N ALA A 457 15.55 38.89 -5.81
CA ALA A 457 15.86 39.52 -4.53
C ALA A 457 14.96 40.75 -4.38
N GLY A 458 13.78 40.55 -3.76
CA GLY A 458 12.71 41.51 -3.66
C GLY A 458 11.51 40.87 -2.95
N GLY A 459 11.78 40.09 -1.93
CA GLY A 459 10.78 39.88 -0.87
C GLY A 459 10.40 41.27 -0.29
N PRO A 460 9.25 41.37 0.42
CA PRO A 460 8.96 42.63 1.13
C PRO A 460 10.22 43.03 1.89
N ALA A 461 10.71 44.25 1.62
CA ALA A 461 11.86 44.79 2.29
C ALA A 461 11.66 44.55 3.79
N ASP A 462 12.67 44.01 4.42
CA ASP A 462 12.62 43.77 5.87
C ASP A 462 12.30 45.10 6.51
N MET A 463 11.10 45.24 7.07
CA MET A 463 10.65 46.44 7.77
C MET A 463 11.29 46.53 9.15
N SER A 464 12.36 45.80 9.41
CA SER A 464 13.28 46.05 10.50
C SER A 464 14.10 47.29 10.10
N GLY A 465 13.53 48.44 10.45
CA GLY A 465 14.05 49.74 10.15
C GLY A 465 15.51 49.87 10.47
N ASP A 466 16.19 50.37 9.50
CA ASP A 466 17.43 51.11 9.63
C ASP A 466 17.24 52.24 10.68
N SER A 467 17.59 51.94 11.94
CA SER A 467 17.90 52.97 12.94
C SER A 467 19.29 53.48 12.63
N GLY A 468 19.38 54.25 11.54
CA GLY A 468 20.58 55.01 11.19
C GLY A 468 21.00 55.85 12.37
N ASP A 469 22.17 55.54 12.86
CA ASP A 469 23.01 56.30 13.75
C ASP A 469 23.30 57.69 13.09
N THR A 470 22.64 58.74 13.62
CA THR A 470 23.06 60.12 13.44
C THR A 470 23.40 60.69 14.81
N SER A 471 24.65 60.45 15.20
CA SER A 471 25.33 61.27 16.18
C SER A 471 25.70 62.62 15.58
N ALA A 472 25.08 63.73 16.00
CA ALA A 472 25.75 65.03 16.15
C ALA A 472 24.84 66.04 16.84
N GLY A 473 25.25 66.51 18.01
CA GLY A 473 25.30 67.93 18.30
C GLY A 473 24.20 68.54 19.18
N THR A 474 24.54 68.60 20.45
CA THR A 474 24.44 69.77 21.34
C THR A 474 23.12 70.49 21.64
N ALA A 475 22.87 70.52 22.96
CA ALA A 475 22.47 71.63 23.84
C ALA A 475 21.00 72.03 24.00
N ASP A 476 20.56 71.83 25.17
CA ASP A 476 20.14 72.78 26.22
C ASP A 476 18.64 73.03 26.45
N THR A 477 18.36 72.88 27.72
CA THR A 477 17.36 73.52 28.58
C THR A 477 15.85 73.29 28.40
N GLY A 478 15.25 72.78 29.46
CA GLY A 478 14.08 73.46 30.01
C GLY A 478 12.85 72.60 30.37
N THR A 479 12.83 72.19 31.64
CA THR A 479 11.66 72.21 32.52
C THR A 479 10.29 71.65 32.10
N GLY A 480 9.82 70.65 32.82
CA GLY A 480 8.54 70.80 33.52
C GLY A 480 7.38 69.93 33.09
N GLY A 481 6.99 69.00 33.94
CA GLY A 481 5.56 68.67 34.06
C GLY A 481 5.08 67.24 33.79
N ALA A 482 5.09 66.41 34.80
CA ALA A 482 4.13 65.27 34.91
C ALA A 482 2.87 65.80 35.67
N PRO A 483 1.79 65.03 35.88
CA PRO A 483 1.39 63.71 35.44
C PRO A 483 -0.11 63.59 35.00
N GLY A 484 -0.56 62.48 34.58
CA GLY A 484 -2.02 62.24 34.45
C GLY A 484 -2.41 60.82 33.97
N ASN A 485 -2.72 60.02 34.92
CA ASN A 485 -3.40 58.76 34.89
C ASN A 485 -4.63 58.71 33.97
N ALA A 486 -4.90 57.60 33.30
CA ALA A 486 -6.17 56.85 33.42
C ALA A 486 -6.16 55.63 32.45
N ALA A 487 -6.46 54.49 33.03
CA ALA A 487 -6.76 53.21 32.34
C ALA A 487 -8.30 53.06 32.19
N PRO A 488 -8.79 51.87 31.70
CA PRO A 488 -9.73 51.76 30.58
C PRO A 488 -11.18 51.52 31.00
N PRO A 489 -12.11 51.25 30.08
CA PRO A 489 -12.80 49.99 30.01
C PRO A 489 -13.08 49.56 28.56
N GLY A 490 -13.26 48.30 28.15
CA GLY A 490 -14.02 47.20 28.74
C GLY A 490 -15.13 46.80 27.76
N ALA A 491 -15.03 45.58 27.24
CA ALA A 491 -16.07 44.59 26.92
C ALA A 491 -17.19 44.83 25.89
N ALA A 492 -17.44 43.75 25.18
CA ALA A 492 -18.71 43.21 24.66
C ALA A 492 -19.16 43.63 23.25
N ALA A 493 -19.10 42.75 22.31
CA ALA A 493 -20.09 41.77 21.87
C ALA A 493 -19.48 40.79 20.87
#